data_21f567e4d26da0b4659114020e8cb20d
#
_entry.id   21f567e4d26da0b4659114020e8cb20d
#
_cell.length_a   1.000
_cell.length_b   1.000
_cell.length_c   1.000
_cell.angle_alpha   90.00
_cell.angle_beta   90.00
_cell.angle_gamma   90.00
#
_symmetry.space_group_name_H-M   'P 1'
#
loop_
_entity.id
_entity.type
_entity.pdbx_description
1 polymer ?
#
loop_
_entity_poly.entity_id
_entity_poly.type
_entity_poly.pdbx_seq_one_letter_code
_entity_poly.pdbx_strand_id
1 'polypeptide(L)'
;MEHHGRAVHAAVEESFAREWGHVAQPYEVWRERAFVVPRIDPTLVPVVWDGAEVVAYSLNYPKRNGDWGWIGTLGVREGWRRRGLGLALLRESFRRFRETGETAVALGVDADNPTGATRLYERAGMRILWQADVWEKELRAAPPGAERGSATIAG
;
A
#
# COMPACT_ATOMS: atom_id res chain seq x y z
N MET A 1 7.57 -18.83 -5.63
CA MET A 1 7.36 -17.37 -5.75
C MET A 1 5.98 -17.00 -6.32
N GLU A 2 5.56 -17.62 -7.41
CA GLU A 2 4.29 -17.27 -8.07
C GLU A 2 3.04 -17.53 -7.22
N HIS A 3 3.00 -18.61 -6.47
CA HIS A 3 1.91 -18.90 -5.53
C HIS A 3 1.74 -17.82 -4.45
N HIS A 4 2.82 -17.35 -3.87
CA HIS A 4 2.80 -16.25 -2.89
C HIS A 4 2.33 -14.95 -3.52
N GLY A 5 2.74 -14.64 -4.74
CA GLY A 5 2.31 -13.45 -5.47
C GLY A 5 0.80 -13.43 -5.69
N ARG A 6 0.19 -14.53 -6.09
CA ARG A 6 -1.26 -14.63 -6.26
C ARG A 6 -2.03 -14.50 -4.94
N ALA A 7 -1.50 -15.07 -3.86
CA ALA A 7 -2.12 -14.93 -2.53
C ALA A 7 -2.06 -13.47 -2.01
N VAL A 8 -0.95 -12.78 -2.24
CA VAL A 8 -0.83 -11.34 -1.94
C VAL A 8 -1.78 -10.52 -2.79
N HIS A 9 -1.84 -10.78 -4.10
CA HIS A 9 -2.77 -10.09 -4.99
C HIS A 9 -4.23 -10.25 -4.54
N ALA A 10 -4.66 -11.46 -4.20
CA ALA A 10 -6.01 -11.70 -3.70
C ALA A 10 -6.30 -10.89 -2.43
N ALA A 11 -5.33 -10.78 -1.52
CA ALA A 11 -5.46 -9.96 -0.32
C ALA A 11 -5.51 -8.45 -0.63
N VAL A 12 -4.77 -7.99 -1.65
CA VAL A 12 -4.82 -6.60 -2.14
C VAL A 12 -6.21 -6.28 -2.66
N GLU A 13 -6.71 -7.07 -3.61
CA GLU A 13 -8.03 -6.86 -4.22
C GLU A 13 -9.15 -6.81 -3.16
N GLU A 14 -9.15 -7.74 -2.20
CA GLU A 14 -10.15 -7.74 -1.13
C GLU A 14 -10.04 -6.53 -0.19
N SER A 15 -8.81 -6.18 0.20
CA SER A 15 -8.59 -5.09 1.17
C SER A 15 -9.03 -3.73 0.63
N PHE A 16 -8.94 -3.53 -0.69
CA PHE A 16 -9.26 -2.28 -1.37
C PHE A 16 -10.57 -2.32 -2.17
N ALA A 17 -11.29 -3.44 -2.19
CA ALA A 17 -12.53 -3.62 -2.96
C ALA A 17 -13.62 -2.56 -2.70
N ARG A 18 -13.59 -1.90 -1.54
CA ARG A 18 -14.54 -0.85 -1.14
C ARG A 18 -13.91 0.54 -1.11
N GLU A 19 -12.67 0.69 -1.52
CA GLU A 19 -12.02 1.99 -1.56
C GLU A 19 -12.38 2.74 -2.84
N TRP A 20 -12.60 4.02 -2.69
CA TRP A 20 -12.96 4.87 -3.84
C TRP A 20 -11.84 4.84 -4.89
N GLY A 21 -12.22 4.65 -6.15
CA GLY A 21 -11.29 4.58 -7.27
C GLY A 21 -10.53 3.25 -7.41
N HIS A 22 -10.81 2.25 -6.57
CA HIS A 22 -10.23 0.92 -6.78
C HIS A 22 -10.85 0.25 -8.02
N VAL A 23 -10.00 -0.16 -8.95
CA VAL A 23 -10.37 -0.96 -10.11
C VAL A 23 -9.65 -2.30 -10.00
N ALA A 24 -10.41 -3.37 -9.87
CA ALA A 24 -9.87 -4.73 -9.81
C ALA A 24 -9.03 -5.03 -11.06
N GLN A 25 -7.83 -5.58 -10.86
CA GLN A 25 -6.90 -5.87 -11.94
C GLN A 25 -6.57 -7.37 -12.00
N PRO A 26 -6.44 -7.96 -13.21
CA PRO A 26 -5.90 -9.30 -13.34
C PRO A 26 -4.51 -9.42 -12.71
N TYR A 27 -4.22 -10.58 -12.13
CA TYR A 27 -2.94 -10.82 -11.44
C TYR A 27 -1.72 -10.48 -12.30
N GLU A 28 -1.74 -10.81 -13.58
CA GLU A 28 -0.64 -10.59 -14.52
C GLU A 28 -0.34 -9.09 -14.68
N VAL A 29 -1.38 -8.26 -14.80
CA VAL A 29 -1.27 -6.79 -14.89
C VAL A 29 -0.75 -6.21 -13.57
N TRP A 30 -1.31 -6.65 -12.44
CA TRP A 30 -0.86 -6.22 -11.13
C TRP A 30 0.60 -6.62 -10.89
N ARG A 31 0.98 -7.86 -11.22
CA ARG A 31 2.35 -8.37 -11.07
C ARG A 31 3.35 -7.53 -11.86
N GLU A 32 3.03 -7.21 -13.10
CA GLU A 32 3.88 -6.38 -13.95
C GLU A 32 4.10 -4.99 -13.33
N ARG A 33 3.04 -4.34 -12.91
CA ARG A 33 3.10 -3.02 -12.27
C ARG A 33 3.80 -3.04 -10.91
N ALA A 34 3.66 -4.09 -10.15
CA ALA A 34 4.23 -4.20 -8.82
C ALA A 34 5.72 -4.58 -8.82
N PHE A 35 6.13 -5.50 -9.72
CA PHE A 35 7.44 -6.15 -9.64
C PHE A 35 8.34 -5.97 -10.87
N VAL A 36 7.80 -5.70 -12.05
CA VAL A 36 8.58 -5.61 -13.29
C VAL A 36 9.00 -4.18 -13.58
N VAL A 37 8.10 -3.22 -13.44
CA VAL A 37 8.47 -1.80 -13.51
C VAL A 37 8.97 -1.39 -12.13
N PRO A 38 10.23 -1.20 -11.90
CA PRO A 38 11.08 -1.55 -10.78
C PRO A 38 10.57 -1.04 -9.47
N ARG A 39 10.00 -1.92 -8.67
CA ARG A 39 9.70 -1.23 -7.49
C ARG A 39 9.53 -1.98 -6.21
N ILE A 40 8.84 -3.07 -6.18
CA ILE A 40 8.69 -3.84 -4.97
C ILE A 40 9.87 -4.80 -4.88
N ASP A 41 10.65 -4.66 -3.83
CA ASP A 41 11.63 -5.66 -3.45
C ASP A 41 10.91 -6.72 -2.59
N PRO A 42 10.82 -7.98 -3.04
CA PRO A 42 10.14 -9.04 -2.29
C PRO A 42 10.71 -9.25 -0.88
N THR A 43 11.97 -8.92 -0.64
CA THR A 43 12.60 -9.03 0.69
C THR A 43 12.07 -7.98 1.66
N LEU A 44 11.55 -6.87 1.14
CA LEU A 44 10.94 -5.80 1.92
C LEU A 44 9.43 -5.99 2.13
N VAL A 45 8.82 -7.04 1.59
CA VAL A 45 7.38 -7.29 1.69
C VAL A 45 7.06 -8.21 2.86
N PRO A 46 6.70 -7.71 4.04
CA PRO A 46 6.18 -8.55 5.10
C PRO A 46 4.74 -8.96 4.79
N VAL A 47 4.44 -10.22 5.02
CA VAL A 47 3.10 -10.80 4.89
C VAL A 47 2.74 -11.61 6.14
N VAL A 48 1.47 -11.62 6.48
CA VAL A 48 0.92 -12.46 7.55
C VAL A 48 0.02 -13.51 6.92
N TRP A 49 0.29 -14.76 7.26
CA TRP A 49 -0.47 -15.90 6.79
C TRP A 49 -1.39 -16.43 7.89
N ASP A 50 -2.58 -16.86 7.50
CA ASP A 50 -3.46 -17.70 8.30
C ASP A 50 -3.81 -18.95 7.48
N GLY A 51 -3.20 -20.06 7.84
CA GLY A 51 -3.22 -21.26 7.00
C GLY A 51 -2.59 -21.00 5.63
N ALA A 52 -3.35 -21.14 4.56
CA ALA A 52 -2.92 -20.92 3.17
C ALA A 52 -3.22 -19.50 2.63
N GLU A 53 -3.82 -18.65 3.44
CA GLU A 53 -4.25 -17.31 3.02
C GLU A 53 -3.33 -16.21 3.54
N VAL A 54 -3.03 -15.23 2.69
CA VAL A 54 -2.44 -13.96 3.12
C VAL A 54 -3.55 -13.10 3.70
N VAL A 55 -3.44 -12.75 4.98
CA VAL A 55 -4.45 -11.98 5.71
C VAL A 55 -4.05 -10.54 5.98
N ALA A 56 -2.75 -10.25 5.89
CA ALA A 56 -2.23 -8.89 5.97
C ALA A 56 -0.88 -8.80 5.24
N TYR A 57 -0.56 -7.62 4.71
CA TYR A 57 0.63 -7.41 3.91
C TYR A 57 1.06 -5.94 3.91
N SER A 58 2.34 -5.68 3.59
CA SER A 58 2.86 -4.36 3.27
C SER A 58 3.71 -4.46 2.01
N LEU A 59 3.35 -3.72 0.96
CA LEU A 59 4.10 -3.62 -0.27
C LEU A 59 5.04 -2.43 -0.17
N ASN A 60 6.34 -2.69 -0.13
CA ASN A 60 7.35 -1.71 0.18
C ASN A 60 8.30 -1.50 -1.00
N TYR A 61 8.74 -0.26 -1.17
CA TYR A 61 9.65 0.18 -2.23
C TYR A 61 10.94 0.72 -1.62
N PRO A 62 12.11 0.21 -1.98
CA PRO A 62 13.37 0.74 -1.49
C PRO A 62 13.71 2.08 -2.14
N LYS A 63 14.39 2.96 -1.40
CA LYS A 63 15.07 4.17 -1.90
C LYS A 63 14.30 5.00 -2.92
N ARG A 64 13.04 5.32 -2.62
CA ARG A 64 12.21 6.06 -3.56
C ARG A 64 12.58 7.54 -3.67
N ASN A 65 12.96 8.17 -2.56
CA ASN A 65 13.36 9.58 -2.49
C ASN A 65 14.70 9.69 -1.76
N GLY A 66 15.80 9.49 -2.47
CA GLY A 66 17.12 9.40 -1.85
C GLY A 66 17.27 8.12 -1.02
N ASP A 67 17.58 8.25 0.28
CA ASP A 67 17.74 7.11 1.19
C ASP A 67 16.47 6.74 1.97
N TRP A 68 15.32 7.06 1.43
CA TRP A 68 14.04 6.81 2.09
C TRP A 68 13.32 5.60 1.49
N GLY A 69 12.95 4.67 2.34
CA GLY A 69 12.02 3.61 2.01
C GLY A 69 10.59 4.14 1.89
N TRP A 70 9.78 3.50 1.07
CA TRP A 70 8.38 3.89 0.85
C TRP A 70 7.43 2.71 1.07
N ILE A 71 6.46 2.88 1.97
CA ILE A 71 5.35 1.95 2.12
C ILE A 71 4.26 2.38 1.13
N GLY A 72 4.13 1.62 0.05
CA GLY A 72 3.17 1.92 -1.01
C GLY A 72 1.76 1.45 -0.69
N THR A 73 1.64 0.26 -0.09
CA THR A 73 0.34 -0.30 0.26
C THR A 73 0.45 -1.11 1.54
N LEU A 74 -0.43 -0.83 2.49
CA LEU A 74 -0.57 -1.59 3.73
C LEU A 74 -2.02 -2.06 3.84
N GLY A 75 -2.23 -3.36 3.87
CA GLY A 75 -3.57 -3.94 3.91
C GLY A 75 -3.74 -5.00 5.01
N VAL A 76 -4.93 -5.02 5.60
CA VAL A 76 -5.39 -6.08 6.50
C VAL A 76 -6.80 -6.46 6.08
N ARG A 77 -7.02 -7.72 5.74
CA ARG A 77 -8.34 -8.24 5.38
C ARG A 77 -9.35 -8.00 6.51
N GLU A 78 -10.60 -7.75 6.16
CA GLU A 78 -11.64 -7.29 7.09
C GLU A 78 -11.77 -8.18 8.34
N GLY A 79 -11.81 -9.49 8.17
CA GLY A 79 -11.94 -10.46 9.27
C GLY A 79 -10.76 -10.49 10.26
N TRP A 80 -9.61 -9.92 9.90
CA TRP A 80 -8.39 -9.88 10.72
C TRP A 80 -8.04 -8.48 11.22
N ARG A 81 -8.85 -7.47 10.90
CA ARG A 81 -8.67 -6.10 11.41
C ARG A 81 -8.79 -6.03 12.94
N ARG A 82 -8.26 -4.96 13.53
CA ARG A 82 -8.29 -4.67 14.98
C ARG A 82 -7.56 -5.71 15.87
N ARG A 83 -6.73 -6.55 15.29
CA ARG A 83 -5.88 -7.53 16.00
C ARG A 83 -4.42 -7.09 16.10
N GLY A 84 -4.10 -5.84 15.79
CA GLY A 84 -2.73 -5.31 15.86
C GLY A 84 -1.86 -5.61 14.63
N LEU A 85 -2.35 -6.30 13.61
CA LEU A 85 -1.57 -6.72 12.44
C LEU A 85 -0.98 -5.54 11.66
N GLY A 86 -1.74 -4.44 11.49
CA GLY A 86 -1.22 -3.26 10.80
C GLY A 86 0.00 -2.65 11.52
N LEU A 87 -0.03 -2.56 12.84
CA LEU A 87 1.11 -2.07 13.62
C LEU A 87 2.31 -3.02 13.55
N ALA A 88 2.06 -4.32 13.59
CA ALA A 88 3.10 -5.33 13.45
C ALA A 88 3.78 -5.24 12.08
N LEU A 89 2.99 -5.10 11.00
CA LEU A 89 3.52 -4.93 9.64
C LEU A 89 4.36 -3.65 9.48
N LEU A 90 3.91 -2.52 10.05
CA LEU A 90 4.70 -1.28 10.04
C LEU A 90 6.05 -1.45 10.73
N ARG A 91 6.05 -2.02 11.93
CA ARG A 91 7.29 -2.28 12.68
C ARG A 91 8.23 -3.22 11.94
N GLU A 92 7.70 -4.26 11.33
CA GLU A 92 8.48 -5.20 10.53
C GLU A 92 9.02 -4.52 9.26
N SER A 93 8.23 -3.66 8.59
CA SER A 93 8.69 -2.87 7.46
C SER A 93 9.84 -1.94 7.86
N PHE A 94 9.72 -1.23 9.00
CA PHE A 94 10.79 -0.37 9.50
C PHE A 94 12.07 -1.14 9.82
N ARG A 95 11.95 -2.35 10.38
CA ARG A 95 13.10 -3.23 10.65
C ARG A 95 13.82 -3.59 9.35
N ARG A 96 13.08 -4.04 8.33
CA ARG A 96 13.62 -4.43 7.03
C ARG A 96 14.27 -3.26 6.30
N PHE A 97 13.64 -2.11 6.24
CA PHE A 97 14.22 -0.91 5.66
C PHE A 97 15.53 -0.49 6.34
N ARG A 98 15.59 -0.56 7.66
CA ARG A 98 16.83 -0.27 8.39
C ARG A 98 17.94 -1.25 8.05
N GLU A 99 17.63 -2.52 7.84
CA GLU A 99 18.61 -3.55 7.45
C GLU A 99 19.17 -3.33 6.04
N THR A 100 18.41 -2.71 5.16
CA THR A 100 18.84 -2.34 3.80
C THR A 100 19.44 -0.94 3.72
N GLY A 101 19.55 -0.23 4.87
CA GLY A 101 20.30 1.02 5.00
C GLY A 101 19.48 2.28 4.72
N GLU A 102 18.15 2.20 4.64
CA GLU A 102 17.30 3.38 4.56
C GLU A 102 17.31 4.16 5.89
N THR A 103 17.41 5.48 5.80
CA THR A 103 17.50 6.39 6.93
C THR A 103 16.14 6.86 7.41
N ALA A 104 15.13 6.79 6.56
CA ALA A 104 13.75 7.14 6.86
C ALA A 104 12.78 6.28 6.07
N VAL A 105 11.52 6.24 6.53
CA VAL A 105 10.41 5.56 5.84
C VAL A 105 9.24 6.51 5.76
N ALA A 106 8.65 6.63 4.58
CA ALA A 106 7.47 7.45 4.34
C ALA A 106 6.33 6.64 3.70
N LEU A 107 5.14 7.18 3.75
CA LEU A 107 3.95 6.71 3.05
C LEU A 107 3.05 7.89 2.72
N GLY A 108 2.17 7.71 1.74
CA GLY A 108 1.07 8.63 1.48
C GLY A 108 -0.24 8.06 2.01
N VAL A 109 -1.10 8.92 2.52
CA VAL A 109 -2.45 8.57 2.97
C VAL A 109 -3.38 9.74 2.72
N ASP A 110 -4.61 9.44 2.33
CA ASP A 110 -5.67 10.43 2.27
C ASP A 110 -5.98 10.97 3.67
N ALA A 111 -6.00 12.29 3.83
CA ALA A 111 -6.28 12.94 5.11
C ALA A 111 -7.68 12.58 5.65
N ASP A 112 -8.64 12.35 4.76
CA ASP A 112 -10.03 12.00 5.08
C ASP A 112 -10.26 10.48 5.17
N ASN A 113 -9.18 9.68 5.23
CA ASN A 113 -9.29 8.22 5.28
C ASN A 113 -10.09 7.74 6.49
N PRO A 114 -11.28 7.13 6.27
CA PRO A 114 -12.20 6.74 7.35
C PRO A 114 -11.71 5.54 8.17
N THR A 115 -10.65 4.87 7.73
CA THR A 115 -10.15 3.63 8.39
C THR A 115 -9.41 3.88 9.70
N GLY A 116 -9.10 5.16 10.02
CA GLY A 116 -8.28 5.52 11.17
C GLY A 116 -6.79 5.19 10.98
N ALA A 117 -6.34 5.12 9.74
CA ALA A 117 -4.96 4.81 9.38
C ALA A 117 -3.96 5.83 9.98
N THR A 118 -4.31 7.11 10.05
CA THR A 118 -3.48 8.14 10.66
C THR A 118 -3.10 7.81 12.11
N ARG A 119 -4.06 7.36 12.93
CA ARG A 119 -3.79 6.92 14.32
C ARG A 119 -2.86 5.72 14.37
N LEU A 120 -2.94 4.82 13.39
CA LEU A 120 -2.04 3.68 13.30
C LEU A 120 -0.60 4.14 13.05
N TYR A 121 -0.41 5.09 12.14
CA TYR A 121 0.91 5.64 11.80
C TYR A 121 1.52 6.41 12.97
N GLU A 122 0.75 7.25 13.66
CA GLU A 122 1.18 7.94 14.88
C GLU A 122 1.62 6.94 15.96
N ARG A 123 0.85 5.88 16.19
CA ARG A 123 1.22 4.80 17.14
C ARG A 123 2.48 4.05 16.73
N ALA A 124 2.81 4.02 15.44
CA ALA A 124 4.05 3.45 14.94
C ALA A 124 5.24 4.43 15.06
N GLY A 125 5.02 5.66 15.52
CA GLY A 125 6.04 6.68 15.67
C GLY A 125 6.25 7.55 14.44
N MET A 126 5.36 7.47 13.44
CA MET A 126 5.38 8.35 12.28
C MET A 126 4.76 9.72 12.60
N ARG A 127 5.14 10.72 11.83
CA ARG A 127 4.60 12.08 11.91
C ARG A 127 4.30 12.60 10.51
N ILE A 128 3.38 13.54 10.41
CA ILE A 128 3.12 14.23 9.14
C ILE A 128 4.38 15.00 8.74
N LEU A 129 4.84 14.76 7.54
CA LEU A 129 5.97 15.46 6.95
C LEU A 129 5.50 16.68 6.14
N TRP A 130 4.48 16.48 5.31
CA TRP A 130 3.81 17.51 4.51
C TRP A 130 2.39 17.04 4.14
N GLN A 131 1.57 17.98 3.72
CA GLN A 131 0.24 17.75 3.16
C GLN A 131 0.15 18.41 1.79
N ALA A 132 -0.61 17.80 0.87
CA ALA A 132 -0.86 18.35 -0.45
C ALA A 132 -2.34 18.25 -0.79
N ASP A 133 -2.84 19.30 -1.45
CA ASP A 133 -4.17 19.32 -2.03
C ASP A 133 -4.07 18.97 -3.51
N VAL A 134 -4.98 18.14 -3.98
CA VAL A 134 -5.10 17.79 -5.40
C VAL A 134 -6.28 18.53 -5.98
N TRP A 135 -6.03 19.30 -7.03
CA TRP A 135 -7.05 20.09 -7.73
C TRP A 135 -7.40 19.42 -9.06
N GLU A 136 -8.68 19.21 -9.31
CA GLU A 136 -9.20 18.67 -10.56
C GLU A 136 -10.08 19.70 -11.27
N LYS A 137 -9.95 19.77 -12.59
CA LYS A 137 -10.88 20.50 -13.46
C LYS A 137 -11.37 19.58 -14.56
N GLU A 138 -12.64 19.33 -14.60
CA GLU A 138 -13.25 18.61 -15.71
C GLU A 138 -13.19 19.46 -17.00
N LEU A 139 -12.55 18.93 -18.04
CA LEU A 139 -12.42 19.62 -19.34
C LEU A 139 -13.49 19.17 -20.35
N ARG A 140 -14.01 17.96 -20.19
CA ARG A 140 -15.12 17.37 -20.95
C ARG A 140 -15.76 16.26 -20.12
N ALA A 141 -17.05 16.03 -20.31
CA ALA A 141 -17.72 14.91 -19.64
C ALA A 141 -17.05 13.58 -19.99
N ALA A 142 -16.80 12.76 -18.97
CA ALA A 142 -16.30 11.40 -19.19
C ALA A 142 -17.37 10.59 -19.94
N PRO A 143 -16.97 9.67 -20.85
CA PRO A 143 -17.91 8.77 -21.48
C PRO A 143 -18.63 7.92 -20.41
N PRO A 144 -19.91 7.54 -20.64
CA PRO A 144 -20.65 6.69 -19.70
C PRO A 144 -19.84 5.41 -19.39
N GLY A 145 -19.62 5.13 -18.09
CA GLY A 145 -18.85 3.97 -17.63
C GLY A 145 -17.35 4.20 -17.41
N ALA A 146 -16.83 5.39 -17.66
CA ALA A 146 -15.47 5.73 -17.25
C ALA A 146 -15.44 6.10 -15.77
N GLU A 147 -15.06 5.18 -14.92
CA GLU A 147 -14.75 5.48 -13.52
C GLU A 147 -13.45 6.27 -13.41
N ARG A 148 -13.48 7.36 -12.66
CA ARG A 148 -12.28 8.17 -12.41
C ARG A 148 -11.37 7.42 -11.45
N GLY A 149 -10.23 6.97 -11.94
CA GLY A 149 -9.19 6.39 -11.09
C GLY A 149 -8.66 7.44 -10.12
N SER A 150 -8.44 7.05 -8.88
CA SER A 150 -7.72 7.85 -7.89
C SER A 150 -6.33 8.19 -8.44
N ALA A 151 -6.02 9.46 -8.55
CA ALA A 151 -4.67 9.90 -8.88
C ALA A 151 -3.76 9.57 -7.69
N THR A 152 -3.08 8.44 -7.75
CA THR A 152 -1.94 8.21 -6.86
C THR A 152 -0.84 9.17 -7.29
N ILE A 153 -0.60 10.20 -6.49
CA ILE A 153 0.50 11.13 -6.75
C ILE A 153 1.79 10.34 -6.55
N ALA A 154 2.39 9.96 -7.67
CA ALA A 154 3.77 9.56 -7.72
C ALA A 154 4.59 10.84 -7.83
N GLY A 155 5.11 11.35 -6.71
CA GLY A 155 6.14 12.37 -6.67
C GLY A 155 7.52 11.75 -6.78
#